data_a998f2f7b73b2e7dc419ae261dd95dac
#
_entry.id   a998f2f7b73b2e7dc419ae261dd95dac
#
_cell.length_a   1.000
_cell.length_b   1.000
_cell.length_c   1.000
_cell.angle_alpha   90.00
_cell.angle_beta   90.00
_cell.angle_gamma   90.00
#
_symmetry.space_group_name_H-M   'P 1'
#
loop_
_entity.id
_entity.type
_entity.pdbx_description
1 polymer ?
#
loop_
_entity_poly.entity_id
_entity_poly.type
_entity_poly.pdbx_seq_one_letter_code
_entity_poly.pdbx_strand_id
1 'polypeptide(L)'
;MTSTKWLLVSICVLTTAAGTGCKAGNTNSRSSGPTNATAESSGSTGGIEKIKPAPGTGNVQGKVLYNGKPVENIEVKLCETFSRFLGGCGGKTFTARTDKEGEYVIANVEPKEYEGLLARVFDTDSFVFATTGIAGLSSAKYEVLADKTLFIRPTNLFKSDLKVLNPKAGARVAAQALELKWDAYPDAAYYKFSIYPDDSSFTSPYINERVDGTSFRLDKPLQNGSYRWQVDAFNTADQKLSESGDDIKFTIDS
;
A
#
# COMPACT_ATOMS: atom_id res chain seq x y z
N MET A 1 19.39 -55.89 -25.84
CA MET A 1 20.82 -56.01 -26.09
C MET A 1 21.50 -54.70 -25.82
N THR A 2 22.30 -54.69 -24.75
CA THR A 2 23.51 -53.90 -24.39
C THR A 2 23.40 -52.38 -24.39
N SER A 3 23.10 -51.77 -23.28
CA SER A 3 24.01 -51.24 -22.21
C SER A 3 25.27 -50.54 -22.73
N THR A 4 25.40 -49.26 -22.42
CA THR A 4 26.67 -48.70 -21.93
C THR A 4 26.43 -47.36 -21.19
N LYS A 5 26.74 -47.37 -19.87
CA LYS A 5 26.88 -46.22 -19.00
C LYS A 5 28.22 -45.54 -19.27
N TRP A 6 28.23 -44.18 -19.25
CA TRP A 6 29.47 -43.43 -19.02
C TRP A 6 29.29 -42.47 -17.87
N LEU A 7 30.05 -42.74 -16.81
CA LEU A 7 30.33 -41.82 -15.70
C LEU A 7 31.39 -40.83 -16.18
N LEU A 8 31.22 -39.56 -15.90
CA LEU A 8 32.29 -38.56 -15.92
C LEU A 8 32.32 -37.82 -14.59
N VAL A 9 33.39 -38.10 -13.86
CA VAL A 9 33.87 -37.45 -12.66
C VAL A 9 34.41 -36.07 -13.08
N SER A 10 33.98 -34.99 -12.45
CA SER A 10 34.59 -33.67 -12.63
C SER A 10 35.17 -33.18 -11.32
N ILE A 11 36.44 -32.95 -11.38
CA ILE A 11 37.38 -32.58 -10.34
C ILE A 11 37.17 -31.11 -9.96
N CYS A 12 36.99 -30.81 -8.65
CA CYS A 12 37.10 -29.49 -8.06
C CYS A 12 38.53 -29.00 -8.10
N VAL A 13 38.77 -27.86 -8.73
CA VAL A 13 39.98 -27.06 -8.53
C VAL A 13 39.61 -25.81 -7.75
N LEU A 14 40.09 -25.72 -6.52
CA LEU A 14 40.10 -24.50 -5.71
C LEU A 14 41.13 -23.53 -6.27
N THR A 15 40.70 -22.32 -6.66
CA THR A 15 41.60 -21.17 -6.76
C THR A 15 41.01 -20.03 -5.94
N THR A 16 41.75 -19.66 -4.90
CA THR A 16 41.55 -18.43 -4.12
C THR A 16 41.99 -17.21 -4.93
N ALA A 17 41.13 -16.21 -5.10
CA ALA A 17 41.55 -14.88 -5.43
C ALA A 17 40.60 -13.85 -4.80
N ALA A 18 41.21 -12.88 -4.14
CA ALA A 18 40.64 -11.84 -3.34
C ALA A 18 39.84 -10.78 -4.15
N GLY A 19 38.79 -10.30 -3.53
CA GLY A 19 38.36 -8.88 -3.56
C GLY A 19 37.80 -8.31 -4.84
N THR A 20 36.51 -8.05 -4.80
CA THR A 20 35.91 -6.72 -5.08
C THR A 20 34.40 -6.84 -4.88
N GLY A 21 33.84 -6.01 -4.04
CA GLY A 21 32.42 -6.03 -3.71
C GLY A 21 31.54 -5.64 -4.88
N CYS A 22 30.71 -6.56 -5.33
CA CYS A 22 29.51 -6.25 -6.13
C CYS A 22 28.34 -6.03 -5.17
N LYS A 23 27.89 -4.79 -5.06
CA LYS A 23 26.62 -4.42 -4.48
C LYS A 23 25.51 -5.12 -5.27
N ALA A 24 24.97 -6.20 -4.71
CA ALA A 24 23.76 -6.82 -5.22
C ALA A 24 22.61 -5.82 -4.98
N GLY A 25 22.08 -5.24 -6.04
CA GLY A 25 20.84 -4.48 -6.01
C GLY A 25 19.70 -5.43 -5.65
N ASN A 26 19.15 -5.26 -4.47
CA ASN A 26 17.98 -6.01 -4.00
C ASN A 26 16.75 -5.41 -4.68
N THR A 27 16.36 -5.94 -5.82
CA THR A 27 15.08 -5.63 -6.46
C THR A 27 13.98 -6.40 -5.73
N ASN A 28 13.55 -5.89 -4.58
CA ASN A 28 12.31 -6.31 -3.97
C ASN A 28 11.14 -5.72 -4.76
N SER A 29 10.59 -6.51 -5.67
CA SER A 29 9.26 -6.28 -6.23
C SER A 29 8.23 -6.41 -5.10
N ARG A 30 7.92 -5.30 -4.45
CA ARG A 30 6.80 -5.25 -3.49
C ARG A 30 5.53 -5.05 -4.28
N SER A 31 4.67 -6.07 -4.25
CA SER A 31 3.25 -5.98 -4.58
C SER A 31 2.63 -4.84 -3.77
N SER A 32 2.26 -3.76 -4.43
CA SER A 32 1.61 -2.60 -3.82
C SER A 32 0.10 -2.83 -3.75
N GLY A 33 -0.35 -3.42 -2.63
CA GLY A 33 -1.70 -3.13 -2.14
C GLY A 33 -1.73 -1.70 -1.56
N PRO A 34 -2.89 -1.09 -1.29
CA PRO A 34 -3.02 0.30 -0.85
C PRO A 34 -2.48 0.48 0.57
N THR A 35 -1.17 0.64 0.73
CA THR A 35 -0.55 0.85 2.03
C THR A 35 0.65 1.76 1.89
N ASN A 36 0.43 3.04 2.13
CA ASN A 36 1.50 4.02 2.32
C ASN A 36 1.89 4.23 3.80
N ALA A 37 1.45 3.36 4.70
CA ALA A 37 1.86 3.39 6.10
C ALA A 37 2.66 2.13 6.41
N THR A 38 3.98 2.25 6.51
CA THR A 38 4.82 1.20 7.06
C THR A 38 4.91 1.40 8.57
N ALA A 39 4.13 0.64 9.32
CA ALA A 39 4.36 0.50 10.75
C ALA A 39 5.44 -0.57 10.92
N GLU A 40 6.60 -0.18 11.41
CA GLU A 40 7.54 -1.13 11.99
C GLU A 40 7.14 -1.33 13.45
N SER A 41 6.83 -2.56 13.82
CA SER A 41 6.74 -2.95 15.22
C SER A 41 8.10 -2.71 15.88
N SER A 42 8.10 -1.99 17.00
CA SER A 42 9.25 -1.74 17.85
C SER A 42 10.43 -1.00 17.20
N GLY A 43 10.26 0.27 16.94
CA GLY A 43 11.36 1.18 16.70
C GLY A 43 10.93 2.57 17.10
N SER A 44 11.26 3.00 18.31
CA SER A 44 11.19 4.42 18.68
C SER A 44 12.04 5.19 17.68
N THR A 45 11.44 5.70 16.62
CA THR A 45 12.06 6.79 15.88
C THR A 45 11.99 7.97 16.80
N GLY A 46 13.14 8.46 17.30
CA GLY A 46 13.22 9.56 18.25
C GLY A 46 12.43 10.77 17.75
N GLY A 47 11.26 10.97 18.31
CA GLY A 47 10.40 12.13 18.12
C GLY A 47 10.43 13.00 19.37
N ILE A 48 10.00 14.25 19.24
CA ILE A 48 9.80 15.14 20.38
C ILE A 48 8.39 14.88 20.92
N GLU A 49 8.29 14.43 22.18
CA GLU A 49 7.00 14.27 22.85
C GLU A 49 6.25 15.60 22.95
N LYS A 50 5.03 15.63 22.40
CA LYS A 50 4.12 16.78 22.58
C LYS A 50 3.44 16.77 23.95
N ILE A 51 3.10 15.59 24.44
CA ILE A 51 2.41 15.40 25.72
C ILE A 51 3.07 14.21 26.42
N LYS A 52 3.49 14.41 27.66
CA LYS A 52 4.01 13.31 28.47
C LYS A 52 2.87 12.36 28.87
N PRO A 53 3.06 11.03 28.77
CA PRO A 53 2.07 10.05 29.23
C PRO A 53 1.74 10.24 30.72
N ALA A 54 0.48 9.99 31.10
CA ALA A 54 0.13 9.86 32.49
C ALA A 54 0.75 8.59 33.10
N PRO A 55 1.07 8.57 34.39
CA PRO A 55 1.69 7.41 35.04
C PRO A 55 0.92 6.11 34.77
N GLY A 56 1.64 5.08 34.33
CA GLY A 56 1.06 3.76 34.02
C GLY A 56 0.32 3.68 32.69
N THR A 57 0.27 4.76 31.90
CA THR A 57 -0.30 4.75 30.53
C THR A 57 0.78 5.03 29.49
N GLY A 58 0.45 4.82 28.21
CA GLY A 58 1.29 5.24 27.08
C GLY A 58 0.58 6.24 26.18
N ASN A 59 1.35 6.87 25.28
CA ASN A 59 0.81 7.69 24.19
C ASN A 59 1.18 7.10 22.85
N VAL A 60 0.36 7.40 21.82
CA VAL A 60 0.68 7.12 20.40
C VAL A 60 0.70 8.46 19.67
N GLN A 61 1.83 8.84 19.11
CA GLN A 61 2.03 10.11 18.43
C GLN A 61 2.49 9.90 16.99
N GLY A 62 1.92 10.66 16.07
CA GLY A 62 2.27 10.59 14.66
C GLY A 62 1.85 11.81 13.89
N LYS A 63 1.95 11.70 12.56
CA LYS A 63 1.66 12.79 11.62
C LYS A 63 0.92 12.26 10.41
N VAL A 64 -0.04 13.05 9.90
CA VAL A 64 -0.78 12.75 8.68
C VAL A 64 -0.45 13.79 7.61
N LEU A 65 -0.11 13.30 6.43
CA LEU A 65 0.28 14.10 5.27
C LEU A 65 -0.59 13.75 4.05
N TYR A 66 -0.72 14.70 3.14
CA TYR A 66 -1.20 14.48 1.78
C TYR A 66 -0.29 15.24 0.81
N ASN A 67 0.28 14.54 -0.15
CA ASN A 67 1.25 15.12 -1.10
C ASN A 67 2.39 15.89 -0.38
N GLY A 68 2.93 15.29 0.68
CA GLY A 68 4.00 15.87 1.50
C GLY A 68 3.60 17.03 2.41
N LYS A 69 2.34 17.49 2.37
CA LYS A 69 1.84 18.61 3.18
C LYS A 69 1.05 18.11 4.39
N PRO A 70 1.14 18.77 5.56
CA PRO A 70 0.32 18.47 6.72
C PRO A 70 -1.18 18.55 6.42
N VAL A 71 -1.97 17.67 7.03
CA VAL A 71 -3.44 17.72 6.93
C VAL A 71 -4.05 17.85 8.32
N GLU A 72 -4.78 18.94 8.53
CA GLU A 72 -5.50 19.25 9.78
C GLU A 72 -6.83 18.49 9.86
N ASN A 73 -7.30 18.26 11.09
CA ASN A 73 -8.63 17.73 11.41
C ASN A 73 -8.91 16.30 10.93
N ILE A 74 -7.87 15.51 10.63
CA ILE A 74 -8.03 14.09 10.29
C ILE A 74 -8.25 13.27 11.55
N GLU A 75 -9.32 12.48 11.57
CA GLU A 75 -9.57 11.50 12.62
C GLU A 75 -8.59 10.34 12.52
N VAL A 76 -7.88 10.05 13.62
CA VAL A 76 -7.00 8.89 13.74
C VAL A 76 -7.54 7.99 14.85
N LYS A 77 -7.65 6.68 14.57
CA LYS A 77 -8.16 5.66 15.49
C LYS A 77 -7.11 4.61 15.77
N LEU A 78 -6.91 4.29 17.05
CA LEU A 78 -6.16 3.11 17.48
C LEU A 78 -7.16 2.07 17.98
N CYS A 79 -7.16 0.87 17.40
CA CYS A 79 -8.12 -0.19 17.68
C CYS A 79 -7.46 -1.33 18.45
N GLU A 80 -8.14 -1.85 19.45
CA GLU A 80 -7.65 -3.02 20.19
C GLU A 80 -7.51 -4.24 19.29
N THR A 81 -8.50 -4.48 18.44
CA THR A 81 -8.45 -5.44 17.34
C THR A 81 -8.90 -4.78 16.03
N PHE A 82 -8.40 -5.25 14.91
CA PHE A 82 -8.79 -4.74 13.61
C PHE A 82 -8.80 -5.83 12.54
N SER A 83 -9.89 -5.88 11.78
CA SER A 83 -10.00 -6.72 10.59
C SER A 83 -10.64 -5.96 9.45
N ARG A 84 -9.93 -5.82 8.34
CA ARG A 84 -10.48 -5.20 7.14
C ARG A 84 -11.62 -6.00 6.49
N PHE A 85 -11.72 -7.31 6.81
CA PHE A 85 -12.71 -8.22 6.22
C PHE A 85 -13.92 -8.44 7.13
N LEU A 86 -13.79 -8.23 8.43
CA LEU A 86 -14.80 -8.61 9.44
C LEU A 86 -15.37 -7.42 10.22
N GLY A 87 -15.44 -6.25 9.60
CA GLY A 87 -16.14 -5.10 10.19
C GLY A 87 -15.28 -4.04 10.87
N GLY A 88 -13.99 -4.02 10.60
CA GLY A 88 -13.11 -2.91 11.04
C GLY A 88 -12.60 -3.08 12.49
N CYS A 89 -12.73 -2.02 13.31
CA CYS A 89 -12.27 -1.99 14.70
C CYS A 89 -13.16 -2.79 15.62
N GLY A 90 -12.56 -3.60 16.49
CA GLY A 90 -13.20 -4.28 17.60
C GLY A 90 -12.56 -3.93 18.95
N GLY A 91 -13.27 -4.18 20.04
CA GLY A 91 -12.81 -3.87 21.37
C GLY A 91 -12.72 -2.36 21.66
N LYS A 92 -11.80 -1.98 22.54
CA LYS A 92 -11.58 -0.59 22.92
C LYS A 92 -10.93 0.19 21.77
N THR A 93 -11.47 1.36 21.50
CA THR A 93 -10.96 2.26 20.45
C THR A 93 -10.60 3.61 21.07
N PHE A 94 -9.42 4.12 20.72
CA PHE A 94 -8.96 5.45 21.08
C PHE A 94 -8.92 6.34 19.84
N THR A 95 -9.27 7.61 19.98
CA THR A 95 -9.31 8.54 18.85
C THR A 95 -8.58 9.83 19.17
N ALA A 96 -7.99 10.43 18.14
CA ALA A 96 -7.46 11.79 18.16
C ALA A 96 -7.73 12.46 16.81
N ARG A 97 -7.55 13.78 16.75
CA ARG A 97 -7.55 14.54 15.50
C ARG A 97 -6.22 15.22 15.29
N THR A 98 -5.83 15.35 14.02
CA THR A 98 -4.62 16.09 13.66
C THR A 98 -4.80 17.59 13.84
N ASP A 99 -3.74 18.25 14.28
CA ASP A 99 -3.63 19.71 14.36
C ASP A 99 -3.21 20.33 13.01
N LYS A 100 -2.93 21.64 13.01
CA LYS A 100 -2.51 22.39 11.81
C LYS A 100 -1.20 21.90 11.20
N GLU A 101 -0.34 21.35 12.03
CA GLU A 101 0.93 20.73 11.64
C GLU A 101 0.74 19.28 11.17
N GLY A 102 -0.51 18.79 11.12
CA GLY A 102 -0.89 17.42 10.76
C GLY A 102 -0.54 16.40 11.84
N GLU A 103 -0.19 16.83 13.05
CA GLU A 103 0.25 15.95 14.13
C GLU A 103 -0.91 15.56 15.05
N TYR A 104 -0.85 14.34 15.57
CA TYR A 104 -1.83 13.83 16.54
C TYR A 104 -1.15 13.16 17.72
N VAL A 105 -1.84 13.18 18.87
CA VAL A 105 -1.47 12.40 20.07
C VAL A 105 -2.72 11.68 20.56
N ILE A 106 -2.70 10.36 20.55
CA ILE A 106 -3.67 9.53 21.27
C ILE A 106 -3.08 9.32 22.66
N ALA A 107 -3.61 10.02 23.65
CA ALA A 107 -3.08 10.03 25.01
C ALA A 107 -3.78 9.04 25.92
N ASN A 108 -3.09 8.66 27.01
CA ASN A 108 -3.62 7.81 28.09
C ASN A 108 -4.10 6.44 27.59
N VAL A 109 -3.35 5.84 26.68
CA VAL A 109 -3.60 4.52 26.13
C VAL A 109 -3.13 3.46 27.13
N GLU A 110 -3.92 2.45 27.35
CA GLU A 110 -3.59 1.29 28.19
C GLU A 110 -2.38 0.53 27.61
N PRO A 111 -1.36 0.18 28.41
CA PRO A 111 -0.19 -0.55 27.90
C PRO A 111 -0.54 -1.96 27.46
N LYS A 112 -0.53 -2.21 26.17
CA LYS A 112 -0.72 -3.51 25.53
C LYS A 112 -0.44 -3.43 24.03
N GLU A 113 -0.54 -4.56 23.34
CA GLU A 113 -0.54 -4.63 21.87
C GLU A 113 -1.92 -4.24 21.31
N TYR A 114 -1.93 -3.42 20.27
CA TYR A 114 -3.09 -3.00 19.49
C TYR A 114 -2.94 -3.45 18.04
N GLU A 115 -4.09 -3.71 17.38
CA GLU A 115 -4.13 -4.09 15.98
C GLU A 115 -4.78 -2.99 15.15
N GLY A 116 -4.23 -2.26 14.37
CA GLY A 116 -4.84 -1.23 13.55
C GLY A 116 -4.75 0.17 14.11
N LEU A 117 -4.00 0.97 13.37
CA LEU A 117 -3.99 2.42 13.48
C LEU A 117 -4.51 2.96 12.14
N LEU A 118 -5.64 3.64 12.19
CA LEU A 118 -6.40 4.08 11.02
C LEU A 118 -6.43 5.58 10.95
N ALA A 119 -6.10 6.16 9.80
CA ALA A 119 -6.30 7.57 9.50
C ALA A 119 -7.45 7.72 8.50
N ARG A 120 -8.46 8.51 8.84
CA ARG A 120 -9.62 8.75 7.96
C ARG A 120 -9.20 9.49 6.71
N VAL A 121 -9.70 9.06 5.56
CA VAL A 121 -9.42 9.71 4.28
C VAL A 121 -10.34 10.93 4.14
N PHE A 122 -9.88 12.09 4.57
CA PHE A 122 -10.63 13.35 4.54
C PHE A 122 -12.05 13.20 5.14
N ASP A 123 -13.06 13.61 4.40
CA ASP A 123 -14.47 13.55 4.82
C ASP A 123 -15.20 12.29 4.33
N THR A 124 -14.46 11.24 3.96
CA THR A 124 -15.02 9.96 3.51
C THR A 124 -15.18 8.98 4.67
N ASP A 125 -15.84 7.84 4.43
CA ASP A 125 -15.90 6.72 5.38
C ASP A 125 -14.74 5.72 5.21
N SER A 126 -13.78 6.05 4.33
CA SER A 126 -12.60 5.24 4.08
C SER A 126 -11.45 5.58 5.04
N PHE A 127 -10.59 4.61 5.29
CA PHE A 127 -9.42 4.76 6.16
C PHE A 127 -8.16 4.20 5.50
N VAL A 128 -7.04 4.89 5.69
CA VAL A 128 -5.70 4.37 5.43
C VAL A 128 -5.19 3.69 6.69
N PHE A 129 -4.62 2.51 6.55
CA PHE A 129 -4.04 1.72 7.64
C PHE A 129 -2.86 0.88 7.13
N ALA A 130 -1.97 0.50 8.03
CA ALA A 130 -0.85 -0.35 7.70
C ALA A 130 -1.23 -1.84 7.76
N THR A 131 -0.68 -2.61 6.84
CA THR A 131 -0.79 -4.06 6.83
C THR A 131 0.57 -4.72 6.83
N THR A 132 0.64 -5.95 7.30
CA THR A 132 1.85 -6.78 7.36
C THR A 132 1.58 -8.17 6.79
N GLY A 133 2.63 -8.99 6.70
CA GLY A 133 2.51 -10.37 6.25
C GLY A 133 2.45 -10.53 4.73
N ILE A 134 2.18 -11.75 4.29
CA ILE A 134 2.08 -12.11 2.86
C ILE A 134 0.85 -11.42 2.26
N ALA A 135 1.05 -10.70 1.17
CA ALA A 135 0.00 -9.95 0.46
C ALA A 135 -0.76 -8.92 1.33
N GLY A 136 -0.18 -8.46 2.45
CA GLY A 136 -0.83 -7.49 3.33
C GLY A 136 -2.10 -8.03 4.02
N LEU A 137 -2.17 -9.32 4.28
CA LEU A 137 -3.38 -9.94 4.85
C LEU A 137 -3.54 -9.69 6.35
N SER A 138 -2.44 -9.41 7.06
CA SER A 138 -2.46 -9.15 8.50
C SER A 138 -2.43 -7.64 8.78
N SER A 139 -3.09 -7.23 9.85
CA SER A 139 -3.00 -5.87 10.37
C SER A 139 -1.64 -5.62 11.01
N ALA A 140 -1.14 -4.39 10.94
CA ALA A 140 0.04 -4.00 11.69
C ALA A 140 -0.27 -3.95 13.18
N LYS A 141 0.71 -4.34 14.00
CA LYS A 141 0.63 -4.35 15.45
C LYS A 141 1.41 -3.19 16.05
N TYR A 142 0.89 -2.65 17.14
CA TYR A 142 1.39 -1.46 17.81
C TYR A 142 1.50 -1.74 19.31
N GLU A 143 2.71 -1.91 19.81
CA GLU A 143 2.97 -2.13 21.23
C GLU A 143 3.04 -0.79 21.95
N VAL A 144 2.07 -0.52 22.82
CA VAL A 144 2.06 0.65 23.70
C VAL A 144 2.60 0.25 25.06
N LEU A 145 3.66 0.93 25.50
CA LEU A 145 4.33 0.69 26.78
C LEU A 145 3.96 1.77 27.81
N ALA A 146 3.91 1.37 29.09
CA ALA A 146 3.68 2.32 30.19
C ALA A 146 4.77 3.40 30.24
N ASP A 147 4.36 4.63 30.54
CA ASP A 147 5.20 5.82 30.69
C ASP A 147 6.04 6.17 29.45
N LYS A 148 5.62 5.68 28.24
CA LYS A 148 6.31 5.91 26.98
C LYS A 148 5.37 6.39 25.89
N THR A 149 5.93 7.14 24.94
CA THR A 149 5.27 7.52 23.68
C THR A 149 5.75 6.64 22.54
N LEU A 150 4.80 5.95 21.89
CA LEU A 150 5.03 5.25 20.64
C LEU A 150 4.95 6.25 19.49
N PHE A 151 6.08 6.47 18.80
CA PHE A 151 6.13 7.34 17.63
C PHE A 151 5.82 6.56 16.35
N ILE A 152 4.87 7.07 15.57
CA ILE A 152 4.43 6.49 14.30
C ILE A 152 5.02 7.29 13.14
N ARG A 153 5.50 6.60 12.12
CA ARG A 153 5.94 7.24 10.88
C ARG A 153 4.79 8.01 10.24
N PRO A 154 5.06 9.10 9.51
CA PRO A 154 4.01 9.86 8.84
C PRO A 154 3.13 8.98 7.96
N THR A 155 1.82 9.11 8.13
CA THR A 155 0.81 8.45 7.30
C THR A 155 0.48 9.36 6.13
N ASN A 156 0.67 8.87 4.89
CA ASN A 156 0.26 9.60 3.70
C ASN A 156 -1.15 9.20 3.30
N LEU A 157 -2.05 10.18 3.24
CA LEU A 157 -3.40 10.00 2.68
C LEU A 157 -3.35 10.03 1.16
N PHE A 158 -4.37 9.45 0.56
CA PHE A 158 -4.67 9.57 -0.86
C PHE A 158 -6.19 9.69 -1.04
N LYS A 159 -6.62 10.20 -2.19
CA LYS A 159 -8.03 10.36 -2.54
C LYS A 159 -8.50 9.22 -3.44
N SER A 160 -9.81 9.08 -3.63
CA SER A 160 -10.42 8.13 -4.56
C SER A 160 -11.26 8.90 -5.58
N ASP A 161 -10.64 9.90 -6.24
CA ASP A 161 -11.31 10.83 -7.13
C ASP A 161 -10.66 10.93 -8.54
N LEU A 162 -9.70 10.08 -8.86
CA LEU A 162 -9.09 10.00 -10.19
C LEU A 162 -10.11 9.48 -11.21
N LYS A 163 -10.42 10.31 -12.20
CA LYS A 163 -11.46 10.00 -13.18
C LYS A 163 -10.93 9.14 -14.31
N VAL A 164 -11.62 8.03 -14.54
CA VAL A 164 -11.39 7.14 -15.66
C VAL A 164 -12.25 7.55 -16.85
N LEU A 165 -11.63 7.57 -18.02
CA LEU A 165 -12.26 7.95 -19.28
C LEU A 165 -12.61 6.73 -20.14
N ASN A 166 -11.72 5.73 -20.21
CA ASN A 166 -11.89 4.52 -21.01
C ASN A 166 -11.04 3.34 -20.52
N PRO A 167 -11.54 2.10 -20.50
CA PRO A 167 -12.96 1.75 -20.59
C PRO A 167 -13.73 2.18 -19.35
N LYS A 168 -14.98 2.58 -19.52
CA LYS A 168 -15.91 2.88 -18.41
C LYS A 168 -16.49 1.58 -17.85
N ALA A 169 -17.06 1.66 -16.66
CA ALA A 169 -17.75 0.54 -16.05
C ALA A 169 -18.86 -0.01 -16.98
N GLY A 170 -18.88 -1.32 -17.18
CA GLY A 170 -19.81 -2.02 -18.07
C GLY A 170 -19.51 -1.93 -19.57
N ALA A 171 -18.38 -1.30 -19.95
CA ALA A 171 -18.02 -1.19 -21.37
C ALA A 171 -17.74 -2.57 -22.00
N ARG A 172 -18.15 -2.71 -23.29
CA ARG A 172 -17.74 -3.81 -24.16
C ARG A 172 -16.77 -3.27 -25.18
N VAL A 173 -15.61 -3.87 -25.29
CA VAL A 173 -14.49 -3.36 -26.09
C VAL A 173 -13.90 -4.50 -26.92
N ALA A 174 -13.64 -4.25 -28.21
CA ALA A 174 -12.88 -5.19 -29.03
C ALA A 174 -11.41 -5.21 -28.53
N ALA A 175 -10.83 -6.41 -28.47
CA ALA A 175 -9.49 -6.63 -27.91
C ALA A 175 -8.41 -5.72 -28.52
N GLN A 176 -8.46 -5.50 -29.85
CA GLN A 176 -7.51 -4.67 -30.57
C GLN A 176 -7.73 -3.16 -30.36
N ALA A 177 -8.91 -2.75 -29.88
CA ALA A 177 -9.28 -1.35 -29.64
C ALA A 177 -9.13 -0.91 -28.20
N LEU A 178 -8.66 -1.80 -27.31
CA LEU A 178 -8.49 -1.47 -25.89
C LEU A 178 -7.38 -0.45 -25.69
N GLU A 179 -7.80 0.71 -25.26
CA GLU A 179 -6.91 1.79 -24.80
C GLU A 179 -7.41 2.27 -23.45
N LEU A 180 -6.57 2.17 -22.43
CA LEU A 180 -6.86 2.71 -21.11
C LEU A 180 -6.65 4.22 -21.14
N LYS A 181 -7.59 4.99 -20.58
CA LYS A 181 -7.49 6.46 -20.48
C LYS A 181 -8.07 6.97 -19.16
N TRP A 182 -7.41 7.98 -18.61
CA TRP A 182 -7.82 8.68 -17.40
C TRP A 182 -7.50 10.18 -17.49
N ASP A 183 -8.09 10.97 -16.61
CA ASP A 183 -7.77 12.40 -16.51
C ASP A 183 -6.40 12.61 -15.86
N ALA A 184 -5.72 13.67 -16.27
CA ALA A 184 -4.51 14.12 -15.60
C ALA A 184 -4.84 14.50 -14.15
N TYR A 185 -4.08 13.98 -13.19
CA TYR A 185 -4.26 14.30 -11.79
C TYR A 185 -3.25 15.38 -11.36
N PRO A 186 -3.69 16.40 -10.58
CA PRO A 186 -2.78 17.45 -10.12
C PRO A 186 -1.57 16.88 -9.37
N ASP A 187 -0.38 17.42 -9.66
CA ASP A 187 0.90 17.03 -9.07
C ASP A 187 1.33 15.57 -9.34
N ALA A 188 0.61 14.83 -10.18
CA ALA A 188 1.03 13.48 -10.57
C ALA A 188 2.28 13.53 -11.45
N ALA A 189 3.29 12.77 -11.07
CA ALA A 189 4.50 12.56 -11.86
C ALA A 189 4.38 11.31 -12.75
N TYR A 190 3.60 10.34 -12.32
CA TYR A 190 3.34 9.12 -13.05
C TYR A 190 2.09 8.40 -12.53
N TYR A 191 1.66 7.38 -13.26
CA TYR A 191 0.52 6.55 -12.91
C TYR A 191 0.93 5.08 -12.87
N LYS A 192 0.20 4.29 -12.10
CA LYS A 192 0.25 2.82 -12.18
C LYS A 192 -1.15 2.31 -12.42
N PHE A 193 -1.33 1.48 -13.43
CA PHE A 193 -2.59 0.80 -13.64
C PHE A 193 -2.43 -0.71 -13.42
N SER A 194 -3.53 -1.35 -13.05
CA SER A 194 -3.60 -2.80 -12.89
C SER A 194 -4.85 -3.33 -13.57
N ILE A 195 -4.73 -4.46 -14.27
CA ILE A 195 -5.84 -5.19 -14.86
C ILE A 195 -5.90 -6.58 -14.24
N TYR A 196 -7.09 -6.99 -13.85
CA TYR A 196 -7.38 -8.30 -13.25
C TYR A 196 -8.46 -9.01 -14.06
N PRO A 197 -8.38 -10.33 -14.27
CA PRO A 197 -9.56 -11.13 -14.67
C PRO A 197 -10.66 -11.01 -13.60
N ASP A 198 -11.92 -10.80 -14.01
CA ASP A 198 -13.03 -10.62 -13.05
C ASP A 198 -13.49 -11.94 -12.42
N ASP A 199 -13.12 -13.06 -13.01
CA ASP A 199 -13.40 -14.41 -12.54
C ASP A 199 -12.41 -14.93 -11.48
N SER A 200 -11.32 -14.20 -11.25
CA SER A 200 -10.28 -14.64 -10.32
C SER A 200 -10.54 -14.11 -8.91
N SER A 201 -10.55 -15.00 -7.94
CA SER A 201 -10.48 -14.66 -6.52
C SER A 201 -9.08 -14.20 -6.09
N PHE A 202 -8.11 -14.23 -7.00
CA PHE A 202 -6.73 -13.82 -6.73
C PHE A 202 -6.57 -12.30 -6.78
N THR A 203 -5.80 -11.80 -5.85
CA THR A 203 -5.49 -10.36 -5.71
C THR A 203 -4.31 -9.91 -6.57
N SER A 204 -3.64 -10.84 -7.28
CA SER A 204 -2.51 -10.50 -8.15
C SER A 204 -3.02 -9.98 -9.50
N PRO A 205 -2.55 -8.82 -9.95
CA PRO A 205 -2.92 -8.29 -11.26
C PRO A 205 -2.36 -9.17 -12.40
N TYR A 206 -3.13 -9.30 -13.47
CA TYR A 206 -2.66 -9.90 -14.71
C TYR A 206 -1.67 -8.99 -15.45
N ILE A 207 -1.94 -7.66 -15.39
CA ILE A 207 -1.06 -6.60 -15.90
C ILE A 207 -0.94 -5.54 -14.81
N ASN A 208 0.29 -5.07 -14.55
CA ASN A 208 0.57 -3.97 -13.63
C ASN A 208 1.74 -3.16 -14.20
N GLU A 209 1.43 -1.96 -14.72
CA GLU A 209 2.40 -1.15 -15.45
C GLU A 209 2.45 0.28 -14.91
N ARG A 210 3.65 0.87 -14.97
CA ARG A 210 3.88 2.30 -14.74
C ARG A 210 3.84 3.06 -16.06
N VAL A 211 3.16 4.20 -16.05
CA VAL A 211 2.98 5.08 -17.21
C VAL A 211 3.17 6.53 -16.80
N ASP A 212 3.93 7.30 -17.56
CA ASP A 212 4.12 8.74 -17.30
C ASP A 212 3.01 9.60 -17.93
N GLY A 213 2.21 9.04 -18.85
CA GLY A 213 1.09 9.69 -19.51
C GLY A 213 -0.28 9.31 -18.92
N THR A 214 -1.34 9.81 -19.54
CA THR A 214 -2.75 9.59 -19.13
C THR A 214 -3.48 8.57 -20.01
N SER A 215 -2.74 7.82 -20.81
CA SER A 215 -3.30 6.71 -21.59
C SER A 215 -2.26 5.61 -21.80
N PHE A 216 -2.77 4.40 -22.01
CA PHE A 216 -1.95 3.24 -22.33
C PHE A 216 -2.70 2.31 -23.29
N ARG A 217 -2.02 1.88 -24.36
CA ARG A 217 -2.50 0.84 -25.25
C ARG A 217 -1.71 -0.42 -25.01
N LEU A 218 -2.40 -1.54 -24.83
CA LEU A 218 -1.75 -2.84 -24.60
C LEU A 218 -1.03 -3.30 -25.87
N ASP A 219 0.20 -3.77 -25.73
CA ASP A 219 0.98 -4.36 -26.83
C ASP A 219 0.39 -5.67 -27.32
N LYS A 220 -0.25 -6.40 -26.40
CA LYS A 220 -0.93 -7.66 -26.69
C LYS A 220 -2.39 -7.57 -26.33
N PRO A 221 -3.31 -7.95 -27.22
CA PRO A 221 -4.73 -7.93 -26.94
C PRO A 221 -5.06 -8.92 -25.80
N LEU A 222 -6.01 -8.54 -24.95
CA LEU A 222 -6.59 -9.43 -23.96
C LEU A 222 -7.44 -10.49 -24.66
N GLN A 223 -7.57 -11.66 -24.05
CA GLN A 223 -8.52 -12.67 -24.48
C GLN A 223 -9.96 -12.23 -24.21
N ASN A 224 -10.92 -12.83 -24.91
CA ASN A 224 -12.35 -12.59 -24.62
C ASN A 224 -12.66 -12.96 -23.17
N GLY A 225 -13.37 -12.09 -22.47
CA GLY A 225 -13.69 -12.29 -21.06
C GLY A 225 -14.00 -11.02 -20.32
N SER A 226 -14.34 -11.17 -19.05
CA SER A 226 -14.60 -10.06 -18.15
C SER A 226 -13.34 -9.70 -17.35
N TYR A 227 -13.09 -8.41 -17.26
CA TYR A 227 -11.94 -7.85 -16.57
C TYR A 227 -12.37 -6.70 -15.65
N ARG A 228 -11.52 -6.40 -14.70
CA ARG A 228 -11.60 -5.19 -13.87
C ARG A 228 -10.24 -4.50 -13.89
N TRP A 229 -10.24 -3.20 -13.80
CA TRP A 229 -9.03 -2.41 -13.77
C TRP A 229 -9.12 -1.23 -12.84
N GLN A 230 -7.98 -0.70 -12.45
CA GLN A 230 -7.82 0.49 -11.63
C GLN A 230 -6.57 1.24 -12.07
N VAL A 231 -6.52 2.52 -11.72
CA VAL A 231 -5.35 3.37 -11.94
C VAL A 231 -5.11 4.24 -10.71
N ASP A 232 -3.83 4.38 -10.34
CA ASP A 232 -3.33 5.16 -9.22
C ASP A 232 -2.42 6.28 -9.74
N ALA A 233 -2.53 7.47 -9.18
CA ALA A 233 -1.66 8.61 -9.44
C ALA A 233 -0.62 8.78 -8.33
N PHE A 234 0.65 9.03 -8.70
CA PHE A 234 1.77 9.19 -7.78
C PHE A 234 2.55 10.48 -8.07
N ASN A 235 3.09 11.10 -7.01
CA ASN A 235 3.99 12.23 -7.12
C ASN A 235 5.46 11.77 -7.33
N THR A 236 6.40 12.73 -7.44
CA THR A 236 7.83 12.46 -7.62
C THR A 236 8.50 11.77 -6.41
N ALA A 237 7.86 11.78 -5.25
CA ALA A 237 8.33 11.11 -4.03
C ALA A 237 7.72 9.71 -3.84
N ASP A 238 7.13 9.14 -4.90
CA ASP A 238 6.42 7.84 -4.90
C ASP A 238 5.25 7.76 -3.91
N GLN A 239 4.68 8.91 -3.53
CA GLN A 239 3.50 8.97 -2.69
C GLN A 239 2.25 8.91 -3.56
N LYS A 240 1.33 8.00 -3.24
CA LYS A 240 0.01 7.92 -3.90
C LYS A 240 -0.79 9.18 -3.60
N LEU A 241 -1.28 9.82 -4.64
CA LEU A 241 -2.12 11.02 -4.56
C LEU A 241 -3.60 10.68 -4.65
N SER A 242 -3.94 9.79 -5.59
CA SER A 242 -5.31 9.36 -5.81
C SER A 242 -5.37 8.00 -6.50
N GLU A 243 -6.54 7.39 -6.43
CA GLU A 243 -6.90 6.18 -7.15
C GLU A 243 -8.22 6.37 -7.89
N SER A 244 -8.53 5.48 -8.82
CA SER A 244 -9.79 5.50 -9.57
C SER A 244 -11.01 5.06 -8.76
N GLY A 245 -10.85 4.76 -7.48
CA GLY A 245 -11.89 4.18 -6.65
C GLY A 245 -12.04 2.68 -6.86
N ASP A 246 -13.28 2.19 -6.84
CA ASP A 246 -13.57 0.77 -7.04
C ASP A 246 -13.09 0.26 -8.41
N ASP A 247 -12.78 -1.02 -8.48
CA ASP A 247 -12.39 -1.70 -9.72
C ASP A 247 -13.43 -1.49 -10.83
N ILE A 248 -12.98 -0.97 -11.95
CA ILE A 248 -13.84 -0.68 -13.10
C ILE A 248 -13.96 -1.92 -13.96
N LYS A 249 -15.13 -2.52 -13.98
CA LYS A 249 -15.41 -3.75 -14.77
C LYS A 249 -15.71 -3.44 -16.22
N PHE A 250 -15.13 -4.23 -17.13
CA PHE A 250 -15.38 -4.18 -18.57
C PHE A 250 -15.28 -5.59 -19.19
N THR A 251 -15.75 -5.74 -20.41
CA THR A 251 -15.73 -7.02 -21.14
C THR A 251 -14.99 -6.85 -22.46
N ILE A 252 -14.13 -7.83 -22.79
CA ILE A 252 -13.52 -7.97 -24.10
C ILE A 252 -14.37 -8.94 -24.92
N ASP A 253 -14.87 -8.45 -26.02
CA ASP A 253 -15.61 -9.22 -27.02
C ASP A 253 -14.77 -9.39 -28.30
N SER A 254 -15.01 -10.48 -29.03
CA SER A 254 -14.40 -10.76 -30.35
C SER A 254 -14.95 -9.88 -31.45
#